data_61f4bdb5e84522d9d1b4cb65cb51b586
#
_entry.id   61f4bdb5e84522d9d1b4cb65cb51b586
#
_cell.length_a   1.000
_cell.length_b   1.000
_cell.length_c   1.000
_cell.angle_alpha   90.00
_cell.angle_beta   90.00
_cell.angle_gamma   90.00
#
_symmetry.space_group_name_H-M   'P 1'
#
loop_
_entity.id
_entity.type
_entity.pdbx_description
1 polymer ?
#
loop_
_entity_poly.entity_id
_entity_poly.type
_entity_poly.pdbx_seq_one_letter_code
_entity_poly.pdbx_strand_id
1 'polypeptide(L)'
;MMPAIAVIGGGITIAIYYNDHDPPHFHAFRGGVEFRVRIADLTILPGDGGPPAMERTVLAWAAAHQAELALCWVRARSAQQPGRIT
;
A
#
# COMPACT_ATOMS: atom_id res chain seq x y z
N MET A 1 3.73 -12.36 -8.24
CA MET A 1 2.46 -11.68 -8.59
C MET A 1 2.15 -10.57 -7.61
N MET A 2 1.59 -9.49 -8.11
CA MET A 2 1.29 -8.30 -7.31
C MET A 2 -0.23 -8.06 -7.32
N PRO A 3 -0.95 -8.40 -6.24
CA PRO A 3 -2.38 -8.12 -6.20
C PRO A 3 -2.62 -6.64 -5.89
N ALA A 4 -3.17 -5.95 -6.86
CA ALA A 4 -3.65 -4.58 -6.66
C ALA A 4 -4.89 -4.63 -5.78
N ILE A 5 -4.91 -3.86 -4.71
CA ILE A 5 -6.03 -3.83 -3.77
C ILE A 5 -6.88 -2.57 -3.91
N ALA A 6 -6.36 -1.53 -4.54
CA ALA A 6 -7.10 -0.30 -4.78
C ALA A 6 -6.42 0.52 -5.88
N VAL A 7 -7.20 1.37 -6.53
CA VAL A 7 -6.70 2.45 -7.38
C VAL A 7 -7.33 3.73 -6.85
N ILE A 8 -6.50 4.70 -6.48
CA ILE A 8 -6.97 5.90 -5.81
C ILE A 8 -6.65 7.15 -6.62
N GLY A 9 -6.99 8.32 -6.10
CA GLY A 9 -6.97 9.60 -6.78
C GLY A 9 -5.79 9.81 -7.71
N GLY A 10 -6.05 10.14 -8.97
CA GLY A 10 -5.01 10.37 -9.96
C GLY A 10 -4.41 9.11 -10.57
N GLY A 11 -5.02 7.94 -10.34
CA GLY A 11 -4.54 6.69 -10.93
C GLY A 11 -3.38 6.06 -10.18
N ILE A 12 -3.30 6.26 -8.87
CA ILE A 12 -2.28 5.62 -8.03
C ILE A 12 -2.75 4.22 -7.67
N THR A 13 -1.96 3.21 -8.01
CA THR A 13 -2.26 1.82 -7.66
C THR A 13 -1.69 1.49 -6.29
N ILE A 14 -2.49 0.86 -5.45
CA ILE A 14 -2.09 0.36 -4.14
C ILE A 14 -2.04 -1.16 -4.23
N ALA A 15 -0.95 -1.76 -3.76
CA ALA A 15 -0.75 -3.20 -3.85
C ALA A 15 -0.06 -3.76 -2.63
N ILE A 16 -0.35 -5.03 -2.33
CA ILE A 16 0.35 -5.82 -1.31
C ILE A 16 0.79 -7.11 -2.00
N TYR A 17 2.09 -7.41 -1.93
CA TYR A 17 2.63 -8.59 -2.58
C TYR A 17 2.44 -9.83 -1.70
N TYR A 18 2.25 -11.00 -2.35
CA TYR A 18 2.19 -12.26 -1.63
C TYR A 18 3.51 -12.55 -0.94
N ASN A 19 3.43 -13.03 0.30
CA ASN A 19 4.59 -13.48 1.08
C ASN A 19 5.70 -12.44 1.19
N ASP A 20 5.33 -11.16 1.16
CA ASP A 20 6.31 -10.11 1.37
C ASP A 20 6.79 -10.14 2.83
N HIS A 21 7.97 -9.57 3.07
CA HIS A 21 8.61 -9.64 4.39
C HIS A 21 8.24 -8.45 5.27
N ASP A 22 8.34 -8.64 6.58
CA ASP A 22 8.08 -7.58 7.56
C ASP A 22 9.04 -6.40 7.39
N PRO A 23 8.61 -5.20 7.79
CA PRO A 23 7.35 -4.89 8.48
C PRO A 23 6.15 -4.90 7.52
N PRO A 24 4.92 -5.06 8.04
CA PRO A 24 3.72 -4.96 7.20
C PRO A 24 3.69 -3.63 6.46
N HIS A 25 3.55 -3.69 5.15
CA HIS A 25 3.59 -2.50 4.30
C HIS A 25 2.79 -2.72 3.02
N PHE A 26 2.47 -1.61 2.36
CA PHE A 26 1.88 -1.66 1.04
C PHE A 26 2.74 -0.85 0.07
N HIS A 27 2.54 -1.08 -1.21
CA HIS A 27 3.20 -0.35 -2.28
C HIS A 27 2.22 0.60 -2.92
N ALA A 28 2.68 1.81 -3.24
CA ALA A 28 1.92 2.80 -3.98
C ALA A 28 2.72 3.17 -5.22
N PHE A 29 2.10 3.08 -6.40
CA PHE A 29 2.84 3.42 -7.61
C PHE A 29 1.95 4.03 -8.68
N ARG A 30 2.59 4.86 -9.50
CA ARG A 30 1.99 5.49 -10.68
C ARG A 30 3.12 5.86 -11.62
N GLY A 31 3.03 5.36 -12.88
CA GLY A 31 4.10 5.60 -13.84
C GLY A 31 5.40 5.01 -13.35
N GLY A 32 6.47 5.80 -13.38
CA GLY A 32 7.79 5.36 -12.92
C GLY A 32 8.06 5.58 -11.44
N VAL A 33 7.05 6.00 -10.66
CA VAL A 33 7.21 6.31 -9.24
C VAL A 33 6.60 5.19 -8.41
N GLU A 34 7.36 4.68 -7.44
CA GLU A 34 6.87 3.68 -6.49
C GLU A 34 7.48 3.97 -5.12
N PHE A 35 6.65 3.84 -4.07
CA PHE A 35 7.17 3.89 -2.70
C PHE A 35 6.34 2.96 -1.81
N ARG A 36 6.93 2.57 -0.67
CA ARG A 36 6.31 1.67 0.29
C ARG A 36 5.94 2.43 1.55
N VAL A 37 4.81 2.06 2.14
CA VAL A 37 4.31 2.70 3.36
C VAL A 37 4.07 1.64 4.41
N ARG A 38 4.65 1.83 5.59
CA ARG A 38 4.43 0.93 6.72
C ARG A 38 2.99 1.10 7.22
N ILE A 39 2.30 -0.02 7.43
CA ILE A 39 0.88 0.03 7.81
C ILE A 39 0.69 0.48 9.26
N ALA A 40 1.59 0.09 10.15
CA ALA A 40 1.41 0.33 11.59
C ALA A 40 1.34 1.82 11.93
N ASP A 41 2.16 2.65 11.31
CA ASP A 41 2.28 4.07 11.62
C ASP A 41 2.16 4.98 10.39
N LEU A 42 1.93 4.39 9.22
CA LEU A 42 1.76 5.11 7.95
C LEU A 42 2.97 5.98 7.60
N THR A 43 4.16 5.47 7.91
CA THR A 43 5.41 6.15 7.51
C THR A 43 5.95 5.54 6.23
N ILE A 44 6.49 6.39 5.37
CA ILE A 44 7.17 5.94 4.16
C ILE A 44 8.48 5.30 4.58
N LEU A 45 8.78 4.12 4.02
CA LEU A 45 9.99 3.38 4.39
C LEU A 45 11.25 4.14 3.99
N PRO A 46 12.35 3.99 4.77
CA PRO A 46 13.61 4.68 4.45
C PRO A 46 14.09 4.39 3.03
N GLY A 47 14.53 5.43 2.35
CA GLY A 47 15.01 5.32 0.99
C GLY A 47 13.93 5.44 -0.08
N ASP A 48 12.66 5.40 0.32
CA ASP A 48 11.54 5.52 -0.61
C ASP A 48 11.00 6.95 -0.61
N GLY A 49 10.09 7.23 -1.54
CA GLY A 49 9.38 8.49 -1.59
C GLY A 49 8.88 8.79 -2.98
N GLY A 50 8.05 9.81 -3.09
CA GLY A 50 7.50 10.28 -4.35
C GLY A 50 7.20 11.77 -4.30
N PRO A 51 6.55 12.31 -5.32
CA PRO A 51 6.14 13.71 -5.30
C PRO A 51 5.29 14.01 -4.06
N PRO A 52 5.47 15.17 -3.42
CA PRO A 52 4.74 15.47 -2.18
C PRO A 52 3.22 15.35 -2.29
N ALA A 53 2.65 15.74 -3.42
CA ALA A 53 1.20 15.62 -3.61
C ALA A 53 0.76 14.15 -3.65
N MET A 54 1.55 13.28 -4.28
CA MET A 54 1.26 11.85 -4.32
C MET A 54 1.37 11.23 -2.93
N GLU A 55 2.40 11.59 -2.18
CA GLU A 55 2.55 11.10 -0.81
C GLU A 55 1.36 11.50 0.07
N ARG A 56 0.93 12.77 -0.01
CA ARG A 56 -0.22 13.24 0.76
C ARG A 56 -1.50 12.48 0.42
N THR A 57 -1.73 12.26 -0.87
CA THR A 57 -2.91 11.52 -1.33
C THR A 57 -2.92 10.09 -0.78
N VAL A 58 -1.78 9.42 -0.88
CA VAL A 58 -1.64 8.03 -0.42
C VAL A 58 -1.81 7.95 1.10
N LEU A 59 -1.14 8.82 1.84
CA LEU A 59 -1.19 8.76 3.31
C LEU A 59 -2.58 9.11 3.85
N ALA A 60 -3.26 10.07 3.24
CA ALA A 60 -4.63 10.42 3.64
C ALA A 60 -5.60 9.26 3.39
N TRP A 61 -5.49 8.63 2.23
CA TRP A 61 -6.30 7.45 1.91
C TRP A 61 -6.00 6.30 2.88
N ALA A 62 -4.73 6.05 3.15
CA ALA A 62 -4.31 4.97 4.03
C ALA A 62 -4.80 5.17 5.46
N ALA A 63 -4.84 6.40 5.95
CA ALA A 63 -5.35 6.70 7.28
C ALA A 63 -6.82 6.30 7.42
N ALA A 64 -7.60 6.43 6.34
CA ALA A 64 -9.00 6.05 6.34
C ALA A 64 -9.21 4.53 6.18
N HIS A 65 -8.18 3.78 5.80
CA HIS A 65 -8.30 2.36 5.47
C HIS A 65 -7.28 1.49 6.21
N GLN A 66 -6.72 1.97 7.33
CA GLN A 66 -5.62 1.30 7.98
C GLN A 66 -5.97 -0.12 8.45
N ALA A 67 -7.16 -0.32 9.00
CA ALA A 67 -7.59 -1.65 9.45
C ALA A 67 -7.75 -2.61 8.27
N GLU A 68 -8.28 -2.12 7.16
CA GLU A 68 -8.43 -2.93 5.95
C GLU A 68 -7.07 -3.30 5.36
N LEU A 69 -6.11 -2.38 5.40
CA LEU A 69 -4.75 -2.64 4.93
C LEU A 69 -4.08 -3.73 5.77
N ALA A 70 -4.26 -3.68 7.09
CA ALA A 70 -3.71 -4.69 7.97
C ALA A 70 -4.29 -6.08 7.67
N LEU A 71 -5.59 -6.16 7.39
CA LEU A 71 -6.23 -7.42 7.03
C LEU A 71 -5.72 -7.93 5.68
N CYS A 72 -5.57 -7.04 4.70
CA CYS A 72 -5.00 -7.41 3.40
C CYS A 72 -3.60 -8.00 3.55
N TRP A 73 -2.78 -7.42 4.42
CA TRP A 73 -1.43 -7.93 4.68
C TRP A 73 -1.47 -9.35 5.23
N VAL A 74 -2.35 -9.61 6.22
CA VAL A 74 -2.48 -10.95 6.82
C VAL A 74 -2.88 -11.96 5.76
N ARG A 75 -3.84 -11.63 4.91
CA ARG A 75 -4.28 -12.53 3.84
C ARG A 75 -3.17 -12.81 2.85
N ALA A 76 -2.43 -11.79 2.45
CA ALA A 76 -1.33 -11.94 1.49
C ALA A 76 -0.20 -12.81 2.08
N ARG A 77 0.09 -12.69 3.38
CA ARG A 77 1.09 -13.53 4.06
C ARG A 77 0.67 -14.98 4.09
N SER A 78 -0.63 -15.25 4.10
CA SER A 78 -1.17 -16.62 4.07
C SER A 78 -1.41 -17.12 2.65
N ALA A 79 -0.89 -16.45 1.65
CA ALA A 79 -1.08 -16.75 0.22
C ALA A 79 -2.56 -16.71 -0.20
N GLN A 80 -3.39 -15.97 0.52
CA GLN A 80 -4.79 -15.76 0.16
C GLN A 80 -4.91 -14.47 -0.65
N GLN A 81 -6.01 -14.35 -1.40
CA GLN A 81 -6.32 -13.10 -2.08
C GLN A 81 -6.52 -11.99 -1.05
N PRO A 82 -5.80 -10.88 -1.14
CA PRO A 82 -5.96 -9.80 -0.16
C PRO A 82 -7.31 -9.08 -0.27
N GLY A 83 -8.00 -9.22 -1.40
CA GLY A 83 -9.26 -8.54 -1.63
C GLY A 83 -9.05 -7.15 -2.21
N ARG A 84 -10.13 -6.37 -2.23
CA ARG A 84 -10.07 -4.99 -2.71
C ARG A 84 -10.66 -4.07 -1.67
N ILE A 85 -10.08 -2.89 -1.59
CA ILE A 85 -10.57 -1.82 -0.72
C ILE A 85 -11.30 -0.81 -1.61
N THR A 86 -12.57 -0.56 -1.31
CA THR A 86 -13.41 0.35 -2.10
C THR A 86 -13.69 1.65 -1.37
#